data_9a19552aad005492625e564ddf08c7f7
#
_entry.id   9a19552aad005492625e564ddf08c7f7
#
_cell.length_a   1.000
_cell.length_b   1.000
_cell.length_c   1.000
_cell.angle_alpha   90.00
_cell.angle_beta   90.00
_cell.angle_gamma   90.00
#
_symmetry.space_group_name_H-M   'P 1'
#
loop_
_entity.id
_entity.type
_entity.pdbx_description
1 polymer ?
#
loop_
_entity_poly.entity_id
_entity_poly.type
_entity_poly.pdbx_seq_one_letter_code
_entity_poly.pdbx_strand_id
1 'polypeptide(L)'
;DITIVSNQFIGQITRHVGQGLEGERIHYVIEEEPRGVAEALKLARPYNDQVRLLIYFSDNITTMELNEIVANFSNAETPPGCILMAREEEHPEAFGVCVLDEDENVIDIVEKPENPPSNLAIGGIYLFDERFWSYLDQAEAIHGTNTSISDVNRIYVNDKEAELISVGEETWVDCGTPDTLLKASLMAKEGKLDPTPHR
;
A
#
# COMPACT_ATOMS: atom_id res chain seq x y z
N ASP A 1 1.77 -6.29 15.64
CA ASP A 1 2.89 -7.03 15.04
C ASP A 1 3.25 -6.42 13.69
N ILE A 2 4.52 -6.45 13.32
CA ILE A 2 5.03 -5.95 12.04
C ILE A 2 5.69 -7.11 11.30
N THR A 3 5.34 -7.31 10.04
CA THR A 3 6.01 -8.31 9.19
C THR A 3 6.72 -7.60 8.05
N ILE A 4 8.03 -7.72 8.00
CA ILE A 4 8.88 -7.14 6.95
C ILE A 4 9.26 -8.25 5.98
N VAL A 5 8.75 -8.15 4.75
CA VAL A 5 9.14 -9.05 3.66
C VAL A 5 10.19 -8.35 2.82
N SER A 6 11.32 -9.00 2.61
CA SER A 6 12.40 -8.47 1.79
C SER A 6 13.23 -9.60 1.18
N ASN A 7 14.03 -9.26 0.19
CA ASN A 7 14.91 -10.19 -0.49
C ASN A 7 16.21 -10.46 0.32
N GLN A 8 17.25 -10.91 -0.36
CA GLN A 8 18.57 -11.22 0.23
C GLN A 8 19.21 -10.08 1.05
N PHE A 9 18.73 -8.83 0.92
CA PHE A 9 19.22 -7.68 1.68
C PHE A 9 18.59 -7.55 3.07
N ILE A 10 17.73 -8.48 3.48
CA ILE A 10 17.05 -8.47 4.79
C ILE A 10 18.01 -8.26 5.96
N GLY A 11 19.24 -8.76 5.85
CA GLY A 11 20.26 -8.56 6.88
C GLY A 11 20.71 -7.10 7.07
N GLN A 12 20.55 -6.24 6.06
CA GLN A 12 20.79 -4.79 6.21
C GLN A 12 19.61 -4.12 6.89
N ILE A 13 18.39 -4.52 6.52
CA ILE A 13 17.16 -4.04 7.13
C ILE A 13 17.12 -4.40 8.62
N THR A 14 17.41 -5.65 8.98
CA THR A 14 17.43 -6.09 10.38
C THR A 14 18.45 -5.34 11.25
N ARG A 15 19.60 -4.96 10.68
CA ARG A 15 20.60 -4.14 11.40
C ARG A 15 20.11 -2.72 11.66
N HIS A 16 19.29 -2.18 10.75
CA HIS A 16 18.79 -0.81 10.85
C HIS A 16 17.54 -0.72 11.73
N VAL A 17 16.59 -1.61 11.51
CA VAL A 17 15.29 -1.64 12.21
C VAL A 17 15.41 -2.32 13.59
N GLY A 18 16.29 -3.33 13.71
CA GLY A 18 16.51 -4.04 14.97
C GLY A 18 15.33 -4.92 15.38
N GLN A 19 14.99 -4.86 16.66
CA GLN A 19 13.88 -5.64 17.24
C GLN A 19 12.58 -4.85 17.36
N GLY A 20 12.53 -3.63 16.81
CA GLY A 20 11.42 -2.72 16.97
C GLY A 20 11.49 -1.90 18.26
N LEU A 21 10.42 -1.17 18.52
CA LEU A 21 10.24 -0.44 19.76
C LEU A 21 9.70 -1.37 20.86
N GLU A 22 9.70 -0.91 22.09
CA GLU A 22 9.24 -1.70 23.23
C GLU A 22 7.76 -2.11 23.08
N GLY A 23 7.51 -3.42 23.09
CA GLY A 23 6.17 -4.00 22.94
C GLY A 23 5.79 -4.44 21.52
N GLU A 24 6.59 -4.14 20.51
CA GLU A 24 6.38 -4.57 19.13
C GLU A 24 7.06 -5.93 18.88
N ARG A 25 6.45 -6.73 18.02
CA ARG A 25 7.08 -7.93 17.44
C ARG A 25 7.30 -7.70 15.97
N ILE A 26 8.55 -7.88 15.52
CA ILE A 26 8.92 -7.79 14.11
C ILE A 26 9.25 -9.20 13.60
N HIS A 27 8.53 -9.61 12.56
CA HIS A 27 8.79 -10.82 11.80
C HIS A 27 9.56 -10.42 10.53
N TYR A 28 10.72 -11.03 10.32
CA TYR A 28 11.54 -10.83 9.12
C TYR A 28 11.39 -12.04 8.21
N VAL A 29 10.89 -11.82 7.01
CA VAL A 29 10.59 -12.87 6.03
C VAL A 29 11.40 -12.64 4.77
N ILE A 30 12.07 -13.68 4.30
CA ILE A 30 12.92 -13.62 3.10
C ILE A 30 12.13 -14.08 1.89
N GLU A 31 12.04 -13.22 0.90
CA GLU A 31 11.63 -13.58 -0.45
C GLU A 31 12.88 -13.92 -1.25
N GLU A 32 13.11 -15.19 -1.53
CA GLU A 32 14.32 -15.65 -2.23
C GLU A 32 14.35 -15.17 -3.68
N GLU A 33 13.20 -15.23 -4.36
CA GLU A 33 13.04 -14.80 -5.74
C GLU A 33 11.85 -13.84 -5.84
N PRO A 34 12.04 -12.57 -6.24
CA PRO A 34 10.94 -11.64 -6.44
C PRO A 34 9.98 -12.14 -7.54
N ARG A 35 8.76 -12.48 -7.16
CA ARG A 35 7.71 -12.98 -8.07
C ARG A 35 6.49 -12.07 -8.11
N GLY A 36 6.62 -10.87 -7.57
CA GLY A 36 5.56 -9.88 -7.48
C GLY A 36 4.94 -9.76 -6.09
N VAL A 37 4.15 -8.71 -5.93
CA VAL A 37 3.59 -8.30 -4.62
C VAL A 37 2.72 -9.38 -4.01
N ALA A 38 1.90 -10.08 -4.79
CA ALA A 38 1.02 -11.15 -4.28
C ALA A 38 1.82 -12.28 -3.64
N GLU A 39 2.92 -12.72 -4.28
CA GLU A 39 3.80 -13.77 -3.73
C GLU A 39 4.50 -13.30 -2.44
N ALA A 40 5.00 -12.05 -2.42
CA ALA A 40 5.60 -11.47 -1.23
C ALA A 40 4.61 -11.43 -0.05
N LEU A 41 3.37 -11.02 -0.30
CA LEU A 41 2.32 -10.98 0.73
C LEU A 41 1.99 -12.36 1.27
N LYS A 42 1.93 -13.41 0.43
CA LYS A 42 1.69 -14.78 0.89
C LYS A 42 2.74 -15.27 1.89
N LEU A 43 3.99 -14.85 1.72
CA LEU A 43 5.04 -15.15 2.69
C LEU A 43 4.77 -14.52 4.08
N ALA A 44 4.05 -13.39 4.12
CA ALA A 44 3.65 -12.73 5.36
C ALA A 44 2.41 -13.35 6.02
N ARG A 45 1.58 -14.10 5.25
CA ARG A 45 0.31 -14.66 5.73
C ARG A 45 0.40 -15.45 7.03
N PRO A 46 1.40 -16.33 7.27
CA PRO A 46 1.48 -17.11 8.52
C PRO A 46 1.56 -16.27 9.79
N TYR A 47 1.94 -15.00 9.68
CA TYR A 47 2.08 -14.06 10.79
C TYR A 47 0.91 -13.09 10.91
N ASN A 48 0.05 -13.02 9.88
CA ASN A 48 -0.97 -11.98 9.73
C ASN A 48 -2.33 -12.53 9.29
N ASP A 49 -2.61 -13.80 9.54
CA ASP A 49 -3.88 -14.40 9.15
C ASP A 49 -5.02 -13.93 10.08
N GLN A 50 -6.22 -13.72 9.50
CA GLN A 50 -7.44 -13.32 10.21
C GLN A 50 -7.32 -12.02 11.04
N VAL A 51 -6.54 -11.08 10.59
CA VAL A 51 -6.40 -9.75 11.20
C VAL A 51 -6.58 -8.66 10.15
N ARG A 52 -6.94 -7.46 10.60
CA ARG A 52 -6.91 -6.26 9.76
C ARG A 52 -5.46 -5.92 9.43
N LEU A 53 -5.20 -5.51 8.20
CA LEU A 53 -3.86 -5.29 7.69
C LEU A 53 -3.66 -3.82 7.31
N LEU A 54 -2.52 -3.29 7.68
CA LEU A 54 -1.90 -2.15 7.00
C LEU A 54 -0.76 -2.70 6.14
N ILE A 55 -0.89 -2.58 4.82
CA ILE A 55 0.18 -2.92 3.88
C ILE A 55 0.85 -1.63 3.45
N TYR A 56 2.17 -1.56 3.63
CA TYR A 56 2.97 -0.39 3.32
C TYR A 56 4.17 -0.78 2.45
N PHE A 57 4.22 -0.30 1.23
CA PHE A 57 5.38 -0.50 0.36
C PHE A 57 6.49 0.45 0.77
N SER A 58 7.64 -0.09 1.13
CA SER A 58 8.73 0.65 1.77
C SER A 58 9.42 1.70 0.89
N ASP A 59 9.15 1.72 -0.40
CA ASP A 59 9.58 2.74 -1.35
C ASP A 59 8.64 3.96 -1.39
N ASN A 60 7.55 3.94 -0.66
CA ASN A 60 6.63 5.06 -0.55
C ASN A 60 6.99 5.93 0.67
N ILE A 61 7.14 7.22 0.45
CA ILE A 61 7.37 8.22 1.50
C ILE A 61 6.24 9.24 1.45
N THR A 62 5.57 9.46 2.58
CA THR A 62 4.48 10.43 2.68
C THR A 62 4.55 11.24 3.97
N THR A 63 4.08 12.49 3.92
CA THR A 63 3.81 13.32 5.10
C THR A 63 2.40 13.13 5.63
N MET A 64 1.59 12.31 4.96
CA MET A 64 0.22 12.03 5.35
C MET A 64 0.13 11.40 6.74
N GLU A 65 -0.74 11.91 7.58
CA GLU A 65 -1.01 11.40 8.92
C GLU A 65 -1.84 10.12 8.88
N LEU A 66 -1.17 8.99 9.00
CA LEU A 66 -1.82 7.67 8.95
C LEU A 66 -2.45 7.26 10.29
N ASN A 67 -2.02 7.83 11.41
CA ASN A 67 -2.43 7.38 12.75
C ASN A 67 -3.94 7.45 12.95
N GLU A 68 -4.58 8.53 12.53
CA GLU A 68 -6.03 8.70 12.66
C GLU A 68 -6.80 7.76 11.74
N ILE A 69 -6.34 7.61 10.51
CA ILE A 69 -6.94 6.69 9.51
C ILE A 69 -6.88 5.25 10.01
N VAL A 70 -5.70 4.84 10.47
CA VAL A 70 -5.48 3.48 11.02
C VAL A 70 -6.30 3.26 12.29
N ALA A 71 -6.36 4.25 13.20
CA ALA A 71 -7.14 4.14 14.42
C ALA A 71 -8.64 4.02 14.13
N ASN A 72 -9.16 4.83 13.21
CA ASN A 72 -10.57 4.79 12.80
C ASN A 72 -10.91 3.44 12.16
N PHE A 73 -10.08 2.96 11.23
CA PHE A 73 -10.27 1.65 10.60
C PHE A 73 -10.20 0.50 11.61
N SER A 74 -9.23 0.55 12.53
CA SER A 74 -9.01 -0.53 13.50
C SER A 74 -10.11 -0.62 14.56
N ASN A 75 -10.69 0.53 14.97
CA ASN A 75 -11.67 0.59 16.06
C ASN A 75 -13.12 0.57 15.57
N ALA A 76 -13.37 0.70 14.25
CA ALA A 76 -14.73 0.65 13.71
C ALA A 76 -15.36 -0.74 13.93
N GLU A 77 -16.63 -0.76 14.35
CA GLU A 77 -17.40 -2.01 14.45
C GLU A 77 -17.64 -2.61 13.04
N THR A 78 -17.88 -1.76 12.07
CA THR A 78 -18.08 -2.11 10.66
C THR A 78 -17.20 -1.20 9.79
N PRO A 79 -15.89 -1.49 9.67
CA PRO A 79 -15.02 -0.71 8.78
C PRO A 79 -15.36 -0.98 7.31
N PRO A 80 -14.94 -0.11 6.39
CA PRO A 80 -14.90 -0.49 4.98
C PRO A 80 -14.03 -1.74 4.79
N GLY A 81 -14.28 -2.52 3.75
CA GLY A 81 -13.49 -3.71 3.46
C GLY A 81 -12.04 -3.38 3.14
N CYS A 82 -11.82 -2.29 2.40
CA CYS A 82 -10.49 -1.72 2.23
C CYS A 82 -10.52 -0.19 2.16
N ILE A 83 -9.37 0.41 2.48
CA ILE A 83 -9.07 1.82 2.21
C ILE A 83 -7.92 1.88 1.21
N LEU A 84 -8.17 2.56 0.11
CA LEU A 84 -7.21 2.86 -0.94
C LEU A 84 -6.78 4.32 -0.80
N MET A 85 -5.49 4.57 -0.81
CA MET A 85 -4.95 5.92 -0.79
C MET A 85 -4.50 6.29 -2.19
N ALA A 86 -5.02 7.38 -2.75
CA ALA A 86 -4.71 7.80 -4.10
C ALA A 86 -4.31 9.28 -4.16
N ARG A 87 -3.51 9.60 -5.16
CA ARG A 87 -3.03 10.94 -5.44
C ARG A 87 -3.09 11.26 -6.93
N GLU A 88 -3.12 12.53 -7.25
CA GLU A 88 -2.91 12.96 -8.63
C GLU A 88 -1.47 12.73 -9.06
N GLU A 89 -1.30 12.12 -10.23
CA GLU A 89 -0.01 11.84 -10.86
C GLU A 89 0.05 12.39 -12.27
N GLU A 90 1.22 12.91 -12.64
CA GLU A 90 1.51 13.37 -14.00
C GLU A 90 1.66 12.18 -14.97
N HIS A 91 2.17 11.04 -14.45
CA HIS A 91 2.41 9.80 -15.19
C HIS A 91 1.68 8.61 -14.54
N PRO A 92 0.31 8.62 -14.53
CA PRO A 92 -0.47 7.61 -13.83
C PRO A 92 -0.36 6.21 -14.46
N GLU A 93 0.09 6.11 -15.72
CA GLU A 93 0.29 4.83 -16.42
C GLU A 93 1.33 3.90 -15.76
N ALA A 94 2.08 4.39 -14.78
CA ALA A 94 3.03 3.57 -14.01
C ALA A 94 2.38 2.84 -12.83
N PHE A 95 1.12 3.16 -12.50
CA PHE A 95 0.42 2.76 -11.28
C PHE A 95 -0.92 2.07 -11.57
N GLY A 96 -1.56 1.57 -10.53
CA GLY A 96 -2.99 1.28 -10.56
C GLY A 96 -3.77 2.59 -10.59
N VAL A 97 -4.66 2.77 -11.55
CA VAL A 97 -5.40 4.02 -11.78
C VAL A 97 -6.87 3.82 -11.47
N CYS A 98 -7.44 4.72 -10.65
CA CYS A 98 -8.85 4.70 -10.29
C CYS A 98 -9.74 5.13 -11.46
N VAL A 99 -10.85 4.41 -11.64
CA VAL A 99 -12.00 4.86 -12.42
C VAL A 99 -13.07 5.32 -11.45
N LEU A 100 -13.55 6.55 -11.61
CA LEU A 100 -14.55 7.13 -10.72
C LEU A 100 -15.89 7.28 -11.45
N ASP A 101 -16.98 7.22 -10.69
CA ASP A 101 -18.30 7.62 -11.17
C ASP A 101 -18.51 9.15 -11.04
N GLU A 102 -19.72 9.63 -11.38
CA GLU A 102 -20.10 11.04 -11.31
C GLU A 102 -20.13 11.60 -9.86
N ASP A 103 -20.23 10.71 -8.87
CA ASP A 103 -20.25 11.02 -7.44
C ASP A 103 -18.85 10.85 -6.78
N GLU A 104 -17.79 10.68 -7.59
CA GLU A 104 -16.39 10.46 -7.16
C GLU A 104 -16.16 9.13 -6.41
N ASN A 105 -17.06 8.16 -6.50
CA ASN A 105 -16.80 6.83 -5.97
C ASN A 105 -15.93 6.03 -6.92
N VAL A 106 -15.00 5.23 -6.36
CA VAL A 106 -14.22 4.29 -7.16
C VAL A 106 -15.09 3.14 -7.65
N ILE A 107 -15.14 2.95 -8.97
CA ILE A 107 -15.95 1.90 -9.61
C ILE A 107 -15.12 0.84 -10.32
N ASP A 108 -13.86 1.12 -10.60
CA ASP A 108 -12.89 0.16 -11.13
C ASP A 108 -11.45 0.64 -10.89
N ILE A 109 -10.50 -0.26 -11.05
CA ILE A 109 -9.06 0.01 -10.98
C ILE A 109 -8.40 -0.66 -12.17
N VAL A 110 -7.62 0.11 -12.93
CA VAL A 110 -6.87 -0.41 -14.09
C VAL A 110 -5.38 -0.38 -13.76
N GLU A 111 -4.76 -1.56 -13.75
CA GLU A 111 -3.33 -1.70 -13.48
C GLU A 111 -2.51 -1.26 -14.69
N LYS A 112 -1.65 -0.27 -14.52
CA LYS A 112 -0.69 0.24 -15.51
C LYS A 112 -1.28 0.41 -16.91
N PRO A 113 -2.35 1.21 -17.06
CA PRO A 113 -3.04 1.37 -18.33
C PRO A 113 -2.20 2.15 -19.34
N GLU A 114 -2.16 1.72 -20.60
CA GLU A 114 -1.56 2.52 -21.68
C GLU A 114 -2.29 3.86 -21.90
N ASN A 115 -3.58 3.88 -21.64
CA ASN A 115 -4.42 5.08 -21.71
C ASN A 115 -5.15 5.24 -20.37
N PRO A 116 -4.59 5.99 -19.43
CA PRO A 116 -5.16 6.14 -18.09
C PRO A 116 -6.57 6.73 -18.11
N PRO A 117 -7.55 6.14 -17.41
CA PRO A 117 -8.92 6.65 -17.33
C PRO A 117 -9.02 7.94 -16.49
N SER A 118 -8.05 8.19 -15.63
CA SER A 118 -7.93 9.40 -14.81
C SER A 118 -6.46 9.68 -14.50
N ASN A 119 -6.17 10.76 -13.79
CA ASN A 119 -4.85 11.05 -13.23
C ASN A 119 -4.69 10.56 -11.79
N LEU A 120 -5.69 9.87 -11.23
CA LEU A 120 -5.72 9.45 -9.84
C LEU A 120 -5.09 8.07 -9.67
N ALA A 121 -3.82 8.06 -9.26
CA ALA A 121 -3.01 6.86 -9.07
C ALA A 121 -3.08 6.37 -7.62
N ILE A 122 -3.21 5.05 -7.45
CA ILE A 122 -3.20 4.42 -6.12
C ILE A 122 -1.75 4.34 -5.64
N GLY A 123 -1.52 4.81 -4.41
CA GLY A 123 -0.23 4.70 -3.74
C GLY A 123 -0.01 3.31 -3.12
N GLY A 124 1.21 3.09 -2.62
CA GLY A 124 1.62 1.81 -2.03
C GLY A 124 1.26 1.64 -0.55
N ILE A 125 0.16 2.25 -0.09
CA ILE A 125 -0.33 2.11 1.29
C ILE A 125 -1.82 1.74 1.24
N TYR A 126 -2.17 0.66 1.94
CA TYR A 126 -3.50 0.06 1.91
C TYR A 126 -3.92 -0.39 3.30
N LEU A 127 -5.22 -0.28 3.61
CA LEU A 127 -5.82 -0.94 4.76
C LEU A 127 -6.83 -1.97 4.25
N PHE A 128 -6.79 -3.15 4.84
CA PHE A 128 -7.69 -4.25 4.48
C PHE A 128 -8.27 -4.90 5.73
N ASP A 129 -9.50 -5.36 5.61
CA ASP A 129 -10.14 -6.17 6.63
C ASP A 129 -9.65 -7.64 6.59
N GLU A 130 -10.22 -8.47 7.45
CA GLU A 130 -9.83 -9.87 7.63
C GLU A 130 -10.07 -10.75 6.39
N ARG A 131 -10.81 -10.25 5.38
CA ARG A 131 -11.12 -10.96 4.12
C ARG A 131 -9.98 -10.92 3.11
N PHE A 132 -8.96 -10.08 3.34
CA PHE A 132 -7.85 -9.86 2.40
C PHE A 132 -7.27 -11.16 1.83
N TRP A 133 -6.96 -12.13 2.70
CA TRP A 133 -6.35 -13.39 2.25
C TRP A 133 -7.28 -14.22 1.37
N SER A 134 -8.58 -14.22 1.67
CA SER A 134 -9.58 -14.88 0.84
C SER A 134 -9.70 -14.24 -0.54
N TYR A 135 -9.62 -12.91 -0.61
CA TYR A 135 -9.67 -12.17 -1.87
C TYR A 135 -8.37 -12.30 -2.66
N LEU A 136 -7.23 -12.39 -1.99
CA LEU A 136 -5.96 -12.72 -2.65
C LEU A 136 -6.01 -14.12 -3.27
N ASP A 137 -6.50 -15.14 -2.54
CA ASP A 137 -6.68 -16.49 -3.06
C ASP A 137 -7.64 -16.51 -4.28
N GLN A 138 -8.71 -15.70 -4.23
CA GLN A 138 -9.67 -15.55 -5.34
C GLN A 138 -9.03 -14.89 -6.57
N ALA A 139 -8.27 -13.81 -6.38
CA ALA A 139 -7.55 -13.15 -7.46
C ALA A 139 -6.53 -14.08 -8.11
N GLU A 140 -5.80 -14.86 -7.32
CA GLU A 140 -4.85 -15.86 -7.84
C GLU A 140 -5.51 -16.98 -8.62
N ALA A 141 -6.69 -17.42 -8.22
CA ALA A 141 -7.43 -18.43 -8.98
C ALA A 141 -7.77 -17.96 -10.41
N ILE A 142 -7.85 -16.64 -10.61
CA ILE A 142 -8.15 -16.01 -11.91
C ILE A 142 -6.86 -15.69 -12.69
N HIS A 143 -5.87 -15.07 -12.04
CA HIS A 143 -4.69 -14.48 -12.68
C HIS A 143 -3.40 -15.29 -12.51
N GLY A 144 -3.40 -16.29 -11.62
CA GLY A 144 -2.23 -17.13 -11.33
C GLY A 144 -1.05 -16.32 -10.81
N THR A 145 0.14 -16.58 -11.32
CA THR A 145 1.38 -15.89 -10.93
C THR A 145 1.45 -14.41 -11.36
N ASN A 146 0.51 -13.95 -12.16
CA ASN A 146 0.43 -12.55 -12.61
C ASN A 146 -0.47 -11.70 -11.72
N THR A 147 -0.95 -12.23 -10.60
CA THR A 147 -1.81 -11.51 -9.67
C THR A 147 -1.11 -10.27 -9.12
N SER A 148 -1.77 -9.15 -9.25
CA SER A 148 -1.37 -7.84 -8.70
C SER A 148 -2.20 -7.49 -7.45
N ILE A 149 -1.75 -6.52 -6.69
CA ILE A 149 -2.56 -5.95 -5.59
C ILE A 149 -3.83 -5.28 -6.13
N SER A 150 -3.76 -4.72 -7.34
CA SER A 150 -4.91 -4.10 -8.01
C SER A 150 -6.03 -5.10 -8.32
N ASP A 151 -5.70 -6.38 -8.53
CA ASP A 151 -6.73 -7.42 -8.73
C ASP A 151 -7.50 -7.69 -7.43
N VAL A 152 -6.82 -7.65 -6.28
CA VAL A 152 -7.46 -7.75 -4.97
C VAL A 152 -8.31 -6.52 -4.68
N ASN A 153 -7.75 -5.33 -4.91
CA ASN A 153 -8.47 -4.06 -4.74
C ASN A 153 -9.77 -4.04 -5.56
N ARG A 154 -9.72 -4.55 -6.79
CA ARG A 154 -10.88 -4.61 -7.68
C ARG A 154 -11.99 -5.49 -7.13
N ILE A 155 -11.67 -6.55 -6.38
CA ILE A 155 -12.71 -7.37 -5.73
C ILE A 155 -13.46 -6.53 -4.69
N TYR A 156 -12.74 -5.79 -3.84
CA TYR A 156 -13.36 -4.88 -2.88
C TYR A 156 -14.19 -3.78 -3.54
N VAL A 157 -13.71 -3.22 -4.66
CA VAL A 157 -14.46 -2.23 -5.44
C VAL A 157 -15.75 -2.82 -5.99
N ASN A 158 -15.71 -4.01 -6.57
CA ASN A 158 -16.89 -4.69 -7.11
C ASN A 158 -17.91 -5.02 -6.02
N ASP A 159 -17.46 -5.35 -4.83
CA ASP A 159 -18.31 -5.60 -3.66
C ASP A 159 -18.83 -4.31 -3.01
N LYS A 160 -18.41 -3.13 -3.50
CA LYS A 160 -18.71 -1.80 -2.94
C LYS A 160 -18.24 -1.63 -1.49
N GLU A 161 -17.13 -2.24 -1.18
CA GLU A 161 -16.50 -2.25 0.14
C GLU A 161 -15.18 -1.47 0.16
N ALA A 162 -14.84 -0.79 -0.95
CA ALA A 162 -13.65 0.04 -1.06
C ALA A 162 -13.98 1.51 -0.75
N GLU A 163 -13.20 2.12 0.13
CA GLU A 163 -13.17 3.55 0.38
C GLU A 163 -11.90 4.14 -0.22
N LEU A 164 -12.03 5.30 -0.88
CA LEU A 164 -10.91 6.03 -1.46
C LEU A 164 -10.60 7.26 -0.62
N ILE A 165 -9.34 7.38 -0.18
CA ILE A 165 -8.83 8.58 0.49
C ILE A 165 -7.85 9.28 -0.44
N SER A 166 -8.16 10.52 -0.79
CA SER A 166 -7.23 11.38 -1.52
C SER A 166 -6.13 11.90 -0.60
N VAL A 167 -4.89 11.81 -1.06
CA VAL A 167 -3.73 12.37 -0.35
C VAL A 167 -3.80 13.91 -0.27
N GLY A 168 -4.52 14.56 -1.20
CA GLY A 168 -4.70 16.02 -1.20
C GLY A 168 -3.38 16.77 -1.42
N GLU A 169 -3.12 17.77 -0.57
CA GLU A 169 -1.91 18.60 -0.64
C GLU A 169 -0.68 17.98 0.05
N GLU A 170 -0.85 16.82 0.68
CA GLU A 170 0.24 16.14 1.36
C GLU A 170 1.28 15.61 0.37
N THR A 171 2.52 15.55 0.82
CA THR A 171 3.59 15.00 0.00
C THR A 171 3.54 13.48 -0.01
N TRP A 172 3.62 12.92 -1.21
CA TRP A 172 3.81 11.48 -1.41
C TRP A 172 4.80 11.24 -2.55
N VAL A 173 5.85 10.49 -2.29
CA VAL A 173 6.88 10.15 -3.27
C VAL A 173 7.05 8.64 -3.31
N ASP A 174 6.94 8.06 -4.51
CA ASP A 174 7.37 6.70 -4.79
C ASP A 174 8.86 6.73 -5.14
N CYS A 175 9.68 6.03 -4.35
CA CYS A 175 11.15 6.01 -4.47
C CYS A 175 11.67 4.77 -5.22
N GLY A 176 10.84 4.12 -6.04
CA GLY A 176 11.15 2.88 -6.76
C GLY A 176 12.21 3.02 -7.86
N THR A 177 12.63 4.24 -8.22
CA THR A 177 13.68 4.49 -9.20
C THR A 177 14.83 5.34 -8.62
N PRO A 178 16.06 5.28 -9.19
CA PRO A 178 17.16 6.14 -8.74
C PRO A 178 16.83 7.64 -8.80
N ASP A 179 16.10 8.07 -9.81
CA ASP A 179 15.71 9.48 -9.99
C ASP A 179 14.71 9.92 -8.95
N THR A 180 13.68 9.11 -8.67
CA THR A 180 12.69 9.42 -7.63
C THR A 180 13.28 9.33 -6.22
N LEU A 181 14.21 8.42 -5.97
CA LEU A 181 14.97 8.35 -4.72
C LEU A 181 15.84 9.61 -4.51
N LEU A 182 16.51 10.09 -5.57
CA LEU A 182 17.26 11.34 -5.52
C LEU A 182 16.34 12.53 -5.23
N LYS A 183 15.18 12.59 -5.90
CA LYS A 183 14.15 13.63 -5.65
C LYS A 183 13.73 13.63 -4.19
N ALA A 184 13.36 12.47 -3.63
CA ALA A 184 12.98 12.34 -2.23
C ALA A 184 14.11 12.77 -1.28
N SER A 185 15.36 12.40 -1.59
CA SER A 185 16.53 12.80 -0.79
C SER A 185 16.73 14.33 -0.76
N LEU A 186 16.51 15.01 -1.88
CA LEU A 186 16.56 16.47 -1.95
C LEU A 186 15.40 17.11 -1.17
N MET A 187 14.20 16.56 -1.28
CA MET A 187 13.02 17.02 -0.52
C MET A 187 13.23 16.87 0.98
N ALA A 188 13.80 15.74 1.44
CA ALA A 188 14.16 15.52 2.83
C ALA A 188 15.18 16.56 3.32
N LYS A 189 16.21 16.83 2.51
CA LYS A 189 17.20 17.88 2.84
C LYS A 189 16.58 19.28 2.99
N GLU A 190 15.51 19.56 2.26
CA GLU A 190 14.78 20.82 2.30
C GLU A 190 13.71 20.86 3.41
N GLY A 191 13.55 19.78 4.20
CA GLY A 191 12.54 19.66 5.26
C GLY A 191 11.11 19.46 4.74
N LYS A 192 10.94 19.10 3.47
CA LYS A 192 9.62 18.89 2.83
C LYS A 192 8.99 17.54 3.14
N LEU A 193 9.76 16.62 3.71
CA LEU A 193 9.31 15.29 4.13
C LEU A 193 9.25 15.16 5.66
N ASP A 194 9.53 16.22 6.39
CA ASP A 194 9.35 16.22 7.83
C ASP A 194 7.86 16.15 8.15
N PRO A 195 7.42 15.24 9.04
CA PRO A 195 6.04 15.25 9.48
C PRO A 195 5.72 16.61 10.09
N THR A 196 4.56 17.15 9.73
CA THR A 196 4.12 18.45 10.29
C THR A 196 4.11 18.34 11.81
N PRO A 197 4.84 19.20 12.57
CA PRO A 197 4.84 19.09 14.01
C PRO A 197 3.41 19.31 14.53
N HIS A 198 2.87 18.30 15.20
CA HIS A 198 1.58 18.42 15.86
C HIS A 198 1.62 19.59 16.85
N ARG A 199 0.73 20.54 16.68
CA ARG A 199 0.48 21.62 17.64
C ARG A 199 -0.54 21.22 18.68
#